data_f1841aaa2603fd5f7029eb664ec72c31
#
_entry.id   f1841aaa2603fd5f7029eb664ec72c31
#
_cell.length_a   1.000
_cell.length_b   1.000
_cell.length_c   1.000
_cell.angle_alpha   90.00
_cell.angle_beta   90.00
_cell.angle_gamma   90.00
#
_symmetry.space_group_name_H-M   'P 1'
#
loop_
_entity.id
_entity.type
_entity.pdbx_description
1 polymer ?
#
loop_
_entity_poly.entity_id
_entity_poly.type
_entity_poly.pdbx_seq_one_letter_code
_entity_poly.pdbx_strand_id
1 'polypeptide(L)'
;MALKKRAVVSPAAGAVSLPTLMAELPGTRRLEEVPLDKLSPAPAAWNFYAPLSDDKLLELIESIRTSELLHPIVVWKQPDGALMILSGHNRVRAYTALLEKTGEDKYRRIPATVLTDISADEAHEIVVDSNYVQRVLTPSEKARSISQKYALAGRKKRSKNGARKSKYEQIGEEYNLSGRQIARYVRLGSLDTSLLKQLDNGKLPLTTALRLVDFPAESQKYLAAHHADELAGPKMARLTAAMTPEQMDAALQAEPQTVRVSVTVPAALEEDFRRMAADWVKSHC
;
A
#
# COMPACT_ATOMS: atom_id res chain seq x y z
N MET A 1 34.88 -1.55 13.84
CA MET A 1 33.79 -1.71 12.86
C MET A 1 32.85 -0.53 13.00
N ALA A 2 32.85 0.40 12.05
CA ALA A 2 32.06 1.63 12.11
C ALA A 2 30.66 1.36 11.54
N LEU A 3 29.64 1.56 12.37
CA LEU A 3 28.25 1.53 11.97
C LEU A 3 27.98 2.64 10.94
N LYS A 4 27.69 2.25 9.69
CA LYS A 4 27.20 3.17 8.65
C LYS A 4 25.88 3.79 9.13
N LYS A 5 25.89 5.07 9.45
CA LYS A 5 24.67 5.88 9.65
C LYS A 5 23.83 5.79 8.37
N ARG A 6 22.64 5.18 8.46
CA ARG A 6 21.62 5.26 7.42
C ARG A 6 21.26 6.74 7.23
N ALA A 7 21.48 7.27 6.04
CA ALA A 7 21.06 8.62 5.70
C ALA A 7 19.52 8.69 5.84
N VAL A 8 19.07 9.57 6.72
CA VAL A 8 17.67 9.97 6.77
C VAL A 8 17.43 10.79 5.51
N VAL A 9 16.71 10.19 4.54
CA VAL A 9 16.28 10.92 3.35
C VAL A 9 15.23 11.91 3.81
N SER A 10 15.58 13.21 3.83
CA SER A 10 14.59 14.28 4.02
C SER A 10 13.53 14.18 2.93
N PRO A 11 12.23 14.27 3.25
CA PRO A 11 11.18 14.31 2.24
C PRO A 11 11.41 15.53 1.34
N ALA A 12 11.23 15.33 0.03
CA ALA A 12 11.29 16.43 -0.94
C ALA A 12 10.22 17.49 -0.60
N ALA A 13 10.56 18.76 -0.82
CA ALA A 13 9.63 19.87 -0.58
C ALA A 13 8.33 19.63 -1.41
N GLY A 14 7.20 19.47 -0.73
CA GLY A 14 5.88 19.20 -1.34
C GLY A 14 5.28 17.83 -1.01
N ALA A 15 6.05 16.89 -0.44
CA ALA A 15 5.50 15.61 0.00
C ALA A 15 4.68 15.77 1.28
N VAL A 16 3.52 15.11 1.35
CA VAL A 16 2.72 15.04 2.59
C VAL A 16 3.59 14.46 3.70
N SER A 17 3.73 15.21 4.77
CA SER A 17 4.40 14.78 6.01
C SER A 17 3.39 14.80 7.15
N LEU A 18 3.65 14.06 8.23
CA LEU A 18 2.76 14.09 9.38
C LEU A 18 2.53 15.50 9.95
N PRO A 19 3.56 16.36 10.14
CA PRO A 19 3.35 17.73 10.57
C PRO A 19 2.51 18.56 9.58
N THR A 20 2.73 18.39 8.26
CA THR A 20 1.93 19.07 7.23
C THR A 20 0.48 18.61 7.28
N LEU A 21 0.25 17.28 7.33
CA LEU A 21 -1.09 16.72 7.44
C LEU A 21 -1.82 17.24 8.70
N MET A 22 -1.13 17.26 9.84
CA MET A 22 -1.71 17.74 11.10
C MET A 22 -2.00 19.25 11.09
N ALA A 23 -1.22 20.04 10.35
CA ALA A 23 -1.42 21.49 10.20
C ALA A 23 -2.59 21.82 9.26
N GLU A 24 -2.87 20.97 8.29
CA GLU A 24 -3.87 21.18 7.23
C GLU A 24 -5.18 20.41 7.44
N LEU A 25 -5.38 19.80 8.64
CA LEU A 25 -6.62 19.09 8.94
C LEU A 25 -7.84 20.00 8.74
N PRO A 26 -8.88 19.53 8.03
CA PRO A 26 -10.10 20.29 7.76
C PRO A 26 -10.97 20.46 9.02
N GLY A 27 -11.95 21.36 8.93
CA GLY A 27 -12.95 21.55 9.96
C GLY A 27 -12.48 22.30 11.20
N THR A 28 -13.29 22.24 12.25
CA THR A 28 -12.98 22.80 13.55
C THR A 28 -12.20 21.79 14.38
N ARG A 29 -11.15 22.24 15.08
CA ARG A 29 -10.21 21.38 15.83
C ARG A 29 -10.20 21.74 17.30
N ARG A 30 -10.28 20.75 18.17
CA ARG A 30 -10.10 20.93 19.62
C ARG A 30 -9.18 19.85 20.17
N LEU A 31 -8.26 20.23 21.04
CA LEU A 31 -7.43 19.28 21.80
C LEU A 31 -8.18 18.93 23.08
N GLU A 32 -8.48 17.65 23.26
CA GLU A 32 -9.27 17.16 24.38
C GLU A 32 -8.72 15.82 24.88
N GLU A 33 -8.95 15.53 26.16
CA GLU A 33 -8.76 14.19 26.73
C GLU A 33 -10.04 13.37 26.48
N VAL A 34 -9.95 12.32 25.64
CA VAL A 34 -11.11 11.50 25.25
C VAL A 34 -11.08 10.16 25.97
N PRO A 35 -12.20 9.74 26.61
CA PRO A 35 -12.29 8.42 27.23
C PRO A 35 -12.15 7.30 26.18
N LEU A 36 -11.36 6.26 26.50
CA LEU A 36 -11.10 5.14 25.59
C LEU A 36 -12.38 4.39 25.22
N ASP A 37 -13.30 4.24 26.15
CA ASP A 37 -14.58 3.54 25.98
C ASP A 37 -15.57 4.25 25.05
N LYS A 38 -15.31 5.51 24.70
CA LYS A 38 -16.10 6.31 23.75
C LYS A 38 -15.56 6.25 22.32
N LEU A 39 -14.37 5.68 22.13
CA LEU A 39 -13.71 5.62 20.83
C LEU A 39 -14.17 4.41 20.01
N SER A 40 -14.49 4.63 18.76
CA SER A 40 -14.75 3.59 17.78
C SER A 40 -13.68 3.59 16.68
N PRO A 41 -13.25 2.41 16.19
CA PRO A 41 -12.30 2.34 15.08
C PRO A 41 -12.93 2.83 13.78
N ALA A 42 -12.11 3.34 12.85
CA ALA A 42 -12.56 3.57 11.48
C ALA A 42 -13.01 2.24 10.83
N PRO A 43 -13.96 2.28 9.87
CA PRO A 43 -14.38 1.09 9.14
C PRO A 43 -13.21 0.33 8.53
N ALA A 44 -13.25 -1.01 8.52
CA ALA A 44 -12.20 -1.84 7.95
C ALA A 44 -11.95 -1.56 6.45
N ALA A 45 -12.96 -1.05 5.74
CA ALA A 45 -12.81 -0.60 4.36
C ALA A 45 -11.88 0.63 4.23
N TRP A 46 -11.80 1.49 5.25
CA TRP A 46 -10.92 2.66 5.30
C TRP A 46 -9.56 2.33 5.91
N ASN A 47 -9.58 1.58 7.01
CA ASN A 47 -8.39 1.20 7.78
C ASN A 47 -8.06 -0.29 7.57
N PHE A 48 -7.68 -0.63 6.35
CA PHE A 48 -7.33 -2.00 5.91
C PHE A 48 -5.88 -2.40 6.19
N TYR A 49 -5.11 -1.53 6.82
CA TYR A 49 -3.70 -1.74 7.08
C TYR A 49 -3.47 -2.80 8.15
N ALA A 50 -2.43 -3.61 7.96
CA ALA A 50 -2.06 -4.62 8.95
C ALA A 50 -1.77 -3.94 10.31
N PRO A 51 -2.22 -4.51 11.44
CA PRO A 51 -1.87 -4.01 12.76
C PRO A 51 -0.36 -4.08 12.97
N LEU A 52 0.17 -3.33 13.94
CA LEU A 52 1.56 -3.50 14.39
C LEU A 52 1.76 -4.93 14.88
N SER A 53 2.95 -5.50 14.60
CA SER A 53 3.38 -6.74 15.23
C SER A 53 3.46 -6.58 16.76
N ASP A 54 3.34 -7.69 17.47
CA ASP A 54 3.33 -7.66 18.93
C ASP A 54 4.61 -7.04 19.50
N ASP A 55 5.78 -7.32 18.93
CA ASP A 55 7.05 -6.69 19.34
C ASP A 55 7.02 -5.17 19.22
N LYS A 56 6.55 -4.65 18.07
CA LYS A 56 6.42 -3.19 17.85
C LYS A 56 5.35 -2.56 18.71
N LEU A 57 4.30 -3.30 19.05
CA LEU A 57 3.28 -2.84 19.98
C LEU A 57 3.86 -2.73 21.39
N LEU A 58 4.67 -3.70 21.82
CA LEU A 58 5.38 -3.64 23.11
C LEU A 58 6.35 -2.48 23.19
N GLU A 59 7.12 -2.22 22.12
CA GLU A 59 7.98 -1.03 22.04
C GLU A 59 7.18 0.27 22.18
N LEU A 60 6.01 0.36 21.54
CA LEU A 60 5.12 1.52 21.63
C LEU A 60 4.54 1.69 23.05
N ILE A 61 4.11 0.60 23.68
CA ILE A 61 3.63 0.58 25.07
C ILE A 61 4.72 1.10 26.03
N GLU A 62 5.94 0.61 25.89
CA GLU A 62 7.08 1.03 26.74
C GLU A 62 7.43 2.50 26.49
N SER A 63 7.41 2.96 25.25
CA SER A 63 7.62 4.36 24.91
C SER A 63 6.58 5.28 25.53
N ILE A 64 5.29 4.91 25.49
CA ILE A 64 4.20 5.69 26.10
C ILE A 64 4.34 5.69 27.62
N ARG A 65 4.74 4.57 28.22
CA ARG A 65 4.93 4.45 29.68
C ARG A 65 6.02 5.37 30.20
N THR A 66 7.11 5.53 29.43
CA THR A 66 8.31 6.29 29.82
C THR A 66 8.26 7.77 29.45
N SER A 67 7.68 8.10 28.29
CA SER A 67 7.82 9.45 27.71
C SER A 67 6.47 10.13 27.46
N GLU A 68 5.36 9.51 27.89
CA GLU A 68 3.99 9.91 27.58
C GLU A 68 3.69 9.96 26.08
N LEU A 69 2.49 10.43 25.73
CA LEU A 69 2.08 10.53 24.33
C LEU A 69 2.50 11.85 23.71
N LEU A 70 3.59 11.84 22.92
CA LEU A 70 4.11 13.04 22.27
C LEU A 70 3.16 13.70 21.27
N HIS A 71 2.28 12.90 20.64
CA HIS A 71 1.34 13.39 19.63
C HIS A 71 -0.07 12.86 19.90
N PRO A 72 -1.10 13.72 19.98
CA PRO A 72 -2.48 13.30 20.15
C PRO A 72 -2.94 12.42 19.00
N ILE A 73 -3.91 11.52 19.26
CA ILE A 73 -4.64 10.82 18.20
C ILE A 73 -5.55 11.80 17.45
N VAL A 74 -6.03 11.43 16.26
CA VAL A 74 -7.03 12.22 15.52
C VAL A 74 -8.36 11.50 15.56
N VAL A 75 -9.39 12.20 15.99
CA VAL A 75 -10.74 11.67 16.18
C VAL A 75 -11.75 12.56 15.46
N TRP A 76 -12.70 11.97 14.77
CA TRP A 76 -13.85 12.65 14.20
C TRP A 76 -15.05 12.50 15.10
N LYS A 77 -15.60 13.62 15.57
CA LYS A 77 -16.91 13.64 16.22
C LYS A 77 -17.97 13.71 15.13
N GLN A 78 -18.65 12.59 14.94
CA GLN A 78 -19.70 12.44 13.93
C GLN A 78 -20.96 13.24 14.31
N PRO A 79 -21.88 13.49 13.35
CA PRO A 79 -23.12 14.24 13.61
C PRO A 79 -24.00 13.61 14.71
N ASP A 80 -23.96 12.30 14.90
CA ASP A 80 -24.64 11.56 15.96
C ASP A 80 -23.93 11.61 17.32
N GLY A 81 -22.75 12.27 17.37
CA GLY A 81 -21.92 12.38 18.57
C GLY A 81 -20.92 11.25 18.77
N ALA A 82 -20.93 10.20 17.95
CA ALA A 82 -19.94 9.12 18.01
C ALA A 82 -18.52 9.63 17.70
N LEU A 83 -17.53 9.06 18.38
CA LEU A 83 -16.12 9.44 18.25
C LEU A 83 -15.34 8.38 17.48
N MET A 84 -15.06 8.64 16.20
CA MET A 84 -14.34 7.72 15.32
C MET A 84 -12.84 8.06 15.26
N ILE A 85 -11.99 7.06 15.43
CA ILE A 85 -10.55 7.20 15.33
C ILE A 85 -10.17 7.33 13.83
N LEU A 86 -9.54 8.45 13.44
CA LEU A 86 -9.00 8.65 12.10
C LEU A 86 -7.51 8.33 12.02
N SER A 87 -6.75 8.65 13.07
CA SER A 87 -5.32 8.33 13.18
C SER A 87 -4.95 7.97 14.61
N GLY A 88 -4.06 6.98 14.77
CA GLY A 88 -3.55 6.58 16.08
C GLY A 88 -4.16 5.31 16.66
N HIS A 89 -4.78 4.44 15.87
CA HIS A 89 -5.35 3.16 16.31
C HIS A 89 -4.40 2.33 17.19
N ASN A 90 -3.11 2.28 16.85
CA ASN A 90 -2.12 1.55 17.65
C ASN A 90 -1.82 2.22 18.99
N ARG A 91 -1.93 3.56 19.07
CA ARG A 91 -1.81 4.31 20.35
C ARG A 91 -2.98 4.01 21.28
N VAL A 92 -4.20 3.93 20.72
CA VAL A 92 -5.38 3.50 21.47
C VAL A 92 -5.20 2.07 22.01
N ARG A 93 -4.73 1.13 21.17
CA ARG A 93 -4.41 -0.24 21.61
C ARG A 93 -3.38 -0.26 22.75
N ALA A 94 -2.33 0.57 22.65
CA ALA A 94 -1.31 0.66 23.69
C ALA A 94 -1.86 1.22 25.00
N TYR A 95 -2.70 2.27 24.95
CA TYR A 95 -3.38 2.81 26.13
C TYR A 95 -4.32 1.79 26.77
N THR A 96 -5.09 1.05 25.97
CA THR A 96 -5.95 -0.03 26.47
C THR A 96 -5.14 -1.10 27.19
N ALA A 97 -4.04 -1.57 26.58
CA ALA A 97 -3.15 -2.56 27.19
C ALA A 97 -2.50 -2.06 28.50
N LEU A 98 -2.11 -0.77 28.55
CA LEU A 98 -1.58 -0.15 29.76
C LEU A 98 -2.64 -0.08 30.86
N LEU A 99 -3.86 0.36 30.52
CA LEU A 99 -4.96 0.41 31.47
C LEU A 99 -5.28 -0.98 32.04
N GLU A 100 -5.39 -2.00 31.18
CA GLU A 100 -5.66 -3.38 31.61
C GLU A 100 -4.55 -3.94 32.48
N LYS A 101 -3.28 -3.65 32.18
CA LYS A 101 -2.12 -4.17 32.91
C LYS A 101 -1.87 -3.46 34.24
N THR A 102 -2.06 -2.14 34.30
CA THR A 102 -1.67 -1.31 35.45
C THR A 102 -2.85 -0.86 36.30
N GLY A 103 -4.05 -0.74 35.71
CA GLY A 103 -5.22 -0.19 36.37
C GLY A 103 -5.14 1.33 36.61
N GLU A 104 -4.10 2.02 36.11
CA GLU A 104 -3.87 3.44 36.39
C GLU A 104 -4.89 4.31 35.63
N ASP A 105 -5.55 5.23 36.33
CA ASP A 105 -6.59 6.11 35.79
C ASP A 105 -6.10 7.04 34.67
N LYS A 106 -4.80 7.39 34.65
CA LYS A 106 -4.22 8.20 33.58
C LYS A 106 -4.36 7.59 32.20
N TYR A 107 -4.53 6.26 32.09
CA TYR A 107 -4.73 5.57 30.83
C TYR A 107 -6.20 5.38 30.42
N ARG A 108 -7.17 5.84 31.25
CA ARG A 108 -8.60 5.81 30.88
C ARG A 108 -8.95 6.83 29.80
N ARG A 109 -8.14 7.86 29.65
CA ARG A 109 -8.33 8.93 28.66
C ARG A 109 -7.07 9.08 27.84
N ILE A 110 -7.24 9.50 26.59
CA ILE A 110 -6.14 9.66 25.64
C ILE A 110 -6.20 11.07 25.03
N PRO A 111 -5.07 11.78 24.93
CA PRO A 111 -5.01 13.07 24.24
C PRO A 111 -5.42 12.92 22.78
N ALA A 112 -6.40 13.69 22.33
CA ALA A 112 -6.96 13.63 20.99
C ALA A 112 -7.18 15.02 20.39
N THR A 113 -6.87 15.17 19.12
CA THR A 113 -7.36 16.27 18.28
C THR A 113 -8.72 15.86 17.76
N VAL A 114 -9.77 16.41 18.32
CA VAL A 114 -11.17 16.15 17.92
C VAL A 114 -11.54 17.09 16.78
N LEU A 115 -11.96 16.52 15.66
CA LEU A 115 -12.44 17.23 14.47
C LEU A 115 -13.97 17.24 14.46
N THR A 116 -14.54 18.40 14.14
CA THR A 116 -15.97 18.59 13.82
C THR A 116 -16.10 19.29 12.47
N ASP A 117 -17.29 19.32 11.92
CA ASP A 117 -17.60 20.04 10.68
C ASP A 117 -16.85 19.54 9.46
N ILE A 118 -16.56 18.24 9.43
CA ILE A 118 -15.98 17.54 8.28
C ILE A 118 -16.95 16.51 7.72
N SER A 119 -16.83 16.24 6.44
CA SER A 119 -17.58 15.20 5.73
C SER A 119 -16.97 13.82 5.95
N ALA A 120 -17.73 12.76 5.66
CA ALA A 120 -17.23 11.38 5.69
C ALA A 120 -16.09 11.14 4.68
N ASP A 121 -16.13 11.82 3.51
CA ASP A 121 -15.06 11.71 2.50
C ASP A 121 -13.76 12.36 3.02
N GLU A 122 -13.82 13.50 3.72
CA GLU A 122 -12.66 14.13 4.36
C GLU A 122 -12.10 13.28 5.51
N ALA A 123 -12.98 12.71 6.34
CA ALA A 123 -12.57 11.78 7.39
C ALA A 123 -11.86 10.54 6.81
N HIS A 124 -12.41 9.97 5.74
CA HIS A 124 -11.79 8.84 5.04
C HIS A 124 -10.41 9.22 4.45
N GLU A 125 -10.29 10.40 3.83
CA GLU A 125 -9.03 10.90 3.30
C GLU A 125 -7.96 11.00 4.39
N ILE A 126 -8.30 11.51 5.58
CA ILE A 126 -7.39 11.58 6.73
C ILE A 126 -6.89 10.19 7.14
N VAL A 127 -7.76 9.17 7.17
CA VAL A 127 -7.35 7.78 7.49
C VAL A 127 -6.33 7.28 6.47
N VAL A 128 -6.58 7.49 5.16
CA VAL A 128 -5.67 7.05 4.08
C VAL A 128 -4.32 7.78 4.17
N ASP A 129 -4.35 9.11 4.25
CA ASP A 129 -3.14 9.93 4.22
C ASP A 129 -2.27 9.72 5.47
N SER A 130 -2.88 9.63 6.66
CA SER A 130 -2.13 9.40 7.90
C SER A 130 -1.40 8.06 7.90
N ASN A 131 -1.99 7.00 7.38
CA ASN A 131 -1.33 5.70 7.26
C ASN A 131 -0.26 5.70 6.17
N TYR A 132 -0.51 6.38 5.02
CA TYR A 132 0.47 6.48 3.95
C TYR A 132 1.76 7.16 4.39
N VAL A 133 1.66 8.19 5.22
CA VAL A 133 2.80 8.99 5.70
C VAL A 133 3.55 8.32 6.86
N GLN A 134 2.83 7.63 7.74
CA GLN A 134 3.40 7.10 8.99
C GLN A 134 4.00 5.70 8.86
N ARG A 135 3.73 4.97 7.78
CA ARG A 135 4.05 3.54 7.66
C ARG A 135 4.89 3.23 6.44
N VAL A 136 5.71 2.19 6.55
CA VAL A 136 6.26 1.50 5.37
C VAL A 136 5.18 0.56 4.86
N LEU A 137 4.50 0.97 3.80
CA LEU A 137 3.39 0.22 3.22
C LEU A 137 3.90 -0.93 2.33
N THR A 138 3.22 -2.07 2.38
CA THR A 138 3.40 -3.13 1.38
C THR A 138 2.90 -2.66 0.01
N PRO A 139 3.31 -3.31 -1.09
CA PRO A 139 2.80 -2.99 -2.43
C PRO A 139 1.27 -2.98 -2.52
N SER A 140 0.59 -3.94 -1.87
CA SER A 140 -0.87 -4.01 -1.87
C SER A 140 -1.51 -2.89 -1.04
N GLU A 141 -0.99 -2.59 0.15
CA GLU A 141 -1.45 -1.48 0.98
C GLU A 141 -1.28 -0.15 0.23
N LYS A 142 -0.14 0.03 -0.44
CA LYS A 142 0.13 1.22 -1.28
C LYS A 142 -0.84 1.34 -2.45
N ALA A 143 -1.12 0.24 -3.14
CA ALA A 143 -2.08 0.21 -4.24
C ALA A 143 -3.50 0.56 -3.76
N ARG A 144 -3.94 -0.01 -2.63
CA ARG A 144 -5.26 0.28 -2.04
C ARG A 144 -5.36 1.72 -1.57
N SER A 145 -4.35 2.26 -0.86
CA SER A 145 -4.31 3.67 -0.41
C SER A 145 -4.44 4.62 -1.58
N ILE A 146 -3.63 4.44 -2.63
CA ILE A 146 -3.64 5.29 -3.82
C ILE A 146 -4.97 5.16 -4.58
N SER A 147 -5.54 3.96 -4.68
CA SER A 147 -6.85 3.74 -5.31
C SER A 147 -7.97 4.44 -4.56
N GLN A 148 -7.97 4.38 -3.22
CA GLN A 148 -8.95 5.09 -2.40
C GLN A 148 -8.79 6.61 -2.53
N LYS A 149 -7.58 7.14 -2.43
CA LYS A 149 -7.29 8.57 -2.66
C LYS A 149 -7.77 9.01 -4.05
N TYR A 150 -7.51 8.19 -5.07
CA TYR A 150 -7.96 8.46 -6.44
C TYR A 150 -9.49 8.48 -6.54
N ALA A 151 -10.21 7.59 -5.86
CA ALA A 151 -11.66 7.57 -5.82
C ALA A 151 -12.23 8.81 -5.12
N LEU A 152 -11.71 9.17 -3.94
CA LEU A 152 -12.11 10.35 -3.17
C LEU A 152 -11.89 11.66 -3.94
N ALA A 153 -10.73 11.83 -4.56
CA ALA A 153 -10.42 13.00 -5.38
C ALA A 153 -11.38 13.20 -6.58
N GLY A 154 -12.06 12.14 -7.04
CA GLY A 154 -13.11 12.23 -8.08
C GLY A 154 -14.42 12.81 -7.59
N ARG A 155 -14.68 12.82 -6.29
CA ARG A 155 -15.89 13.35 -5.67
C ARG A 155 -15.80 14.85 -5.35
N LYS A 156 -14.57 15.39 -5.23
CA LYS A 156 -14.36 16.83 -4.97
C LYS A 156 -14.70 17.65 -6.22
N LYS A 157 -15.49 18.74 -6.04
CA LYS A 157 -15.83 19.67 -7.13
C LYS A 157 -14.57 20.31 -7.71
N ARG A 158 -14.47 20.38 -9.03
CA ARG A 158 -13.37 20.98 -9.78
C ARG A 158 -13.11 22.42 -9.34
N SER A 159 -11.89 22.75 -8.95
CA SER A 159 -11.43 24.13 -8.82
C SER A 159 -11.42 24.82 -10.20
N LYS A 160 -11.83 26.07 -10.25
CA LYS A 160 -12.05 26.81 -11.50
C LYS A 160 -10.78 27.44 -12.12
N ASN A 161 -9.60 27.39 -11.46
CA ASN A 161 -8.42 28.15 -11.90
C ASN A 161 -7.16 27.29 -12.02
N GLY A 162 -6.53 27.33 -13.18
CA GLY A 162 -5.14 26.90 -13.42
C GLY A 162 -4.96 25.83 -14.48
N ALA A 163 -3.75 25.69 -15.00
CA ALA A 163 -3.33 24.66 -15.95
C ALA A 163 -3.75 23.27 -15.43
N ARG A 164 -4.41 22.51 -16.27
CA ARG A 164 -5.20 21.34 -15.91
C ARG A 164 -4.28 20.12 -15.69
N LYS A 165 -3.61 20.04 -14.51
CA LYS A 165 -2.90 18.81 -14.12
C LYS A 165 -3.90 17.66 -14.08
N SER A 166 -3.46 16.50 -14.57
CA SER A 166 -4.24 15.28 -14.46
C SER A 166 -4.39 14.89 -12.98
N LYS A 167 -5.45 14.18 -12.64
CA LYS A 167 -5.67 13.65 -11.29
C LYS A 167 -4.50 12.78 -10.80
N TYR A 168 -3.86 12.04 -11.72
CA TYR A 168 -2.66 11.24 -11.41
C TYR A 168 -1.47 12.11 -11.03
N GLU A 169 -1.28 13.26 -11.70
CA GLU A 169 -0.19 14.19 -11.38
C GLU A 169 -0.42 14.88 -10.03
N GLN A 170 -1.65 15.28 -9.72
CA GLN A 170 -2.00 15.90 -8.45
C GLN A 170 -1.70 14.97 -7.27
N ILE A 171 -2.19 13.73 -7.30
CA ILE A 171 -1.91 12.74 -6.26
C ILE A 171 -0.41 12.38 -6.24
N GLY A 172 0.23 12.38 -7.42
CA GLY A 172 1.67 12.13 -7.53
C GLY A 172 2.51 13.15 -6.77
N GLU A 173 2.16 14.42 -6.86
CA GLU A 173 2.81 15.51 -6.11
C GLU A 173 2.63 15.32 -4.59
N GLU A 174 1.41 14.99 -4.13
CA GLU A 174 1.13 14.75 -2.72
C GLU A 174 1.96 13.57 -2.16
N TYR A 175 2.12 12.50 -2.93
CA TYR A 175 2.78 11.27 -2.47
C TYR A 175 4.24 11.11 -2.95
N ASN A 176 4.80 12.15 -3.56
CA ASN A 176 6.14 12.15 -4.15
C ASN A 176 6.35 10.99 -5.14
N LEU A 177 5.36 10.79 -6.02
CA LEU A 177 5.35 9.79 -7.06
C LEU A 177 5.06 10.44 -8.42
N SER A 178 5.54 9.85 -9.51
CA SER A 178 5.12 10.29 -10.85
C SER A 178 3.67 9.91 -11.13
N GLY A 179 2.96 10.68 -11.95
CA GLY A 179 1.59 10.35 -12.37
C GLY A 179 1.49 8.95 -13.00
N ARG A 180 2.55 8.49 -13.69
CA ARG A 180 2.64 7.12 -14.24
C ARG A 180 2.67 6.06 -13.12
N GLN A 181 3.39 6.32 -12.03
CA GLN A 181 3.41 5.40 -10.88
C GLN A 181 2.05 5.37 -10.19
N ILE A 182 1.38 6.52 -10.01
CA ILE A 182 0.02 6.58 -9.48
C ILE A 182 -0.94 5.75 -10.35
N ALA A 183 -0.90 5.92 -11.69
CA ALA A 183 -1.75 5.14 -12.60
C ALA A 183 -1.51 3.61 -12.46
N ARG A 184 -0.26 3.18 -12.27
CA ARG A 184 0.07 1.76 -12.01
C ARG A 184 -0.53 1.26 -10.70
N TYR A 185 -0.43 2.02 -9.61
CA TYR A 185 -0.99 1.64 -8.32
C TYR A 185 -2.52 1.64 -8.33
N VAL A 186 -3.16 2.61 -9.01
CA VAL A 186 -4.62 2.61 -9.20
C VAL A 186 -5.07 1.33 -9.93
N ARG A 187 -4.36 0.92 -10.98
CA ARG A 187 -4.65 -0.34 -11.68
C ARG A 187 -4.47 -1.55 -10.76
N LEU A 188 -3.37 -1.62 -10.00
CA LEU A 188 -3.12 -2.70 -9.04
C LEU A 188 -4.23 -2.83 -7.99
N GLY A 189 -4.93 -1.75 -7.66
CA GLY A 189 -6.04 -1.77 -6.72
C GLY A 189 -7.22 -2.67 -7.14
N SER A 190 -7.32 -3.05 -8.42
CA SER A 190 -8.34 -3.97 -8.94
C SER A 190 -7.87 -5.42 -9.05
N LEU A 191 -6.62 -5.72 -8.63
CA LEU A 191 -6.11 -7.08 -8.63
C LEU A 191 -6.74 -7.91 -7.51
N ASP A 192 -6.95 -9.20 -7.75
CA ASP A 192 -7.48 -10.13 -6.74
C ASP A 192 -6.62 -10.12 -5.45
N THR A 193 -7.28 -10.24 -4.32
CA THR A 193 -6.64 -10.16 -2.99
C THR A 193 -5.57 -11.23 -2.78
N SER A 194 -5.74 -12.42 -3.34
CA SER A 194 -4.76 -13.51 -3.22
C SER A 194 -3.51 -13.20 -4.03
N LEU A 195 -3.64 -12.61 -5.22
CA LEU A 195 -2.52 -12.14 -6.03
C LEU A 195 -1.80 -10.96 -5.40
N LEU A 196 -2.53 -10.04 -4.77
CA LEU A 196 -1.93 -8.95 -3.99
C LEU A 196 -1.10 -9.47 -2.81
N LYS A 197 -1.55 -10.51 -2.11
CA LYS A 197 -0.75 -11.16 -1.05
C LYS A 197 0.53 -11.80 -1.59
N GLN A 198 0.48 -12.40 -2.78
CA GLN A 198 1.69 -12.95 -3.42
C GLN A 198 2.68 -11.86 -3.81
N LEU A 199 2.18 -10.71 -4.29
CA LEU A 199 2.98 -9.53 -4.58
C LEU A 199 3.67 -9.01 -3.31
N ASP A 200 2.96 -8.93 -2.18
CA ASP A 200 3.52 -8.49 -0.90
C ASP A 200 4.60 -9.44 -0.36
N ASN A 201 4.44 -10.73 -0.59
CA ASN A 201 5.40 -11.76 -0.21
C ASN A 201 6.59 -11.90 -1.20
N GLY A 202 6.63 -11.08 -2.25
CA GLY A 202 7.67 -11.13 -3.28
C GLY A 202 7.60 -12.35 -4.21
N LYS A 203 6.54 -13.17 -4.11
CA LYS A 203 6.32 -14.33 -4.98
C LYS A 203 5.82 -13.94 -6.38
N LEU A 204 5.09 -12.83 -6.50
CA LEU A 204 4.57 -12.32 -7.76
C LEU A 204 5.32 -11.04 -8.15
N PRO A 205 6.03 -10.97 -9.29
CA PRO A 205 6.66 -9.75 -9.78
C PRO A 205 5.63 -8.66 -10.08
N LEU A 206 5.99 -7.39 -9.81
CA LEU A 206 5.12 -6.23 -10.08
C LEU A 206 4.68 -6.13 -11.55
N THR A 207 5.56 -6.48 -12.48
CA THR A 207 5.26 -6.49 -13.93
C THR A 207 4.19 -7.51 -14.27
N THR A 208 4.24 -8.69 -13.67
CA THR A 208 3.23 -9.74 -13.84
C THR A 208 1.92 -9.33 -13.19
N ALA A 209 1.95 -8.77 -11.97
CA ALA A 209 0.77 -8.26 -11.29
C ALA A 209 0.04 -7.21 -12.15
N LEU A 210 0.77 -6.25 -12.74
CA LEU A 210 0.20 -5.24 -13.64
C LEU A 210 -0.41 -5.82 -14.93
N ARG A 211 0.10 -6.93 -15.40
CA ARG A 211 -0.47 -7.64 -16.57
C ARG A 211 -1.73 -8.40 -16.18
N LEU A 212 -1.75 -9.05 -15.02
CA LEU A 212 -2.91 -9.79 -14.51
C LEU A 212 -4.12 -8.88 -14.22
N VAL A 213 -3.92 -7.60 -13.97
CA VAL A 213 -5.02 -6.62 -13.83
C VAL A 213 -5.92 -6.59 -15.07
N ASP A 214 -5.42 -6.87 -16.26
CA ASP A 214 -6.20 -6.87 -17.51
C ASP A 214 -7.00 -8.17 -17.70
N PHE A 215 -6.84 -9.17 -16.83
CA PHE A 215 -7.59 -10.42 -16.86
C PHE A 215 -8.94 -10.27 -16.14
N PRO A 216 -9.99 -10.99 -16.59
CA PRO A 216 -11.26 -11.04 -15.87
C PRO A 216 -11.08 -11.48 -14.40
N ALA A 217 -11.93 -10.99 -13.50
CA ALA A 217 -11.81 -11.29 -12.07
C ALA A 217 -11.84 -12.80 -11.78
N GLU A 218 -12.67 -13.57 -12.51
CA GLU A 218 -12.72 -15.04 -12.37
C GLU A 218 -11.42 -15.71 -12.82
N SER A 219 -10.81 -15.23 -13.91
CA SER A 219 -9.50 -15.71 -14.37
C SER A 219 -8.39 -15.38 -13.35
N GLN A 220 -8.43 -14.21 -12.74
CA GLN A 220 -7.48 -13.83 -11.68
C GLN A 220 -7.58 -14.77 -10.47
N LYS A 221 -8.81 -15.07 -10.00
CA LYS A 221 -9.07 -16.01 -8.90
C LYS A 221 -8.60 -17.43 -9.26
N TYR A 222 -8.93 -17.88 -10.48
CA TYR A 222 -8.52 -19.17 -10.97
C TYR A 222 -7.00 -19.34 -10.95
N LEU A 223 -6.28 -18.41 -11.56
CA LEU A 223 -4.82 -18.39 -11.59
C LEU A 223 -4.19 -18.31 -10.18
N ALA A 224 -4.78 -17.53 -9.28
CA ALA A 224 -4.33 -17.44 -7.90
C ALA A 224 -4.49 -18.76 -7.14
N ALA A 225 -5.56 -19.52 -7.43
CA ALA A 225 -5.88 -20.76 -6.73
C ALA A 225 -5.08 -21.96 -7.25
N HIS A 226 -4.83 -22.02 -8.56
CA HIS A 226 -4.31 -23.24 -9.22
C HIS A 226 -2.88 -23.10 -9.74
N HIS A 227 -2.41 -21.88 -10.05
CA HIS A 227 -1.14 -21.61 -10.73
C HIS A 227 -0.26 -20.56 -10.04
N ALA A 228 -0.45 -20.35 -8.76
CA ALA A 228 0.23 -19.30 -7.99
C ALA A 228 1.76 -19.27 -8.19
N ASP A 229 2.39 -20.44 -8.14
CA ASP A 229 3.86 -20.56 -8.23
C ASP A 229 4.39 -20.42 -9.67
N GLU A 230 3.54 -20.57 -10.67
CA GLU A 230 3.92 -20.47 -12.10
C GLU A 230 3.86 -19.03 -12.63
N LEU A 231 3.10 -18.15 -11.94
CA LEU A 231 2.88 -16.77 -12.38
C LEU A 231 4.15 -15.90 -12.33
N ALA A 232 5.15 -16.27 -11.53
CA ALA A 232 6.44 -15.58 -11.49
C ALA A 232 7.38 -15.98 -12.63
N GLY A 233 7.08 -17.07 -13.34
CA GLY A 233 7.93 -17.65 -14.35
C GLY A 233 7.66 -17.16 -15.78
N PRO A 234 8.51 -17.56 -16.73
CA PRO A 234 8.39 -17.18 -18.16
C PRO A 234 7.11 -17.70 -18.81
N LYS A 235 6.52 -18.76 -18.28
CA LYS A 235 5.26 -19.34 -18.77
C LYS A 235 4.09 -18.34 -18.72
N MET A 236 4.13 -17.37 -17.81
CA MET A 236 3.14 -16.30 -17.73
C MET A 236 3.00 -15.51 -19.05
N ALA A 237 4.07 -15.42 -19.85
CA ALA A 237 4.03 -14.73 -21.14
C ALA A 237 3.06 -15.35 -22.14
N ARG A 238 2.70 -16.62 -21.96
CA ARG A 238 1.78 -17.38 -22.83
C ARG A 238 0.31 -17.10 -22.55
N LEU A 239 -0.02 -16.60 -21.35
CA LEU A 239 -1.39 -16.32 -20.94
C LEU A 239 -1.91 -15.03 -21.59
N THR A 240 -3.19 -15.03 -21.95
CA THR A 240 -3.91 -13.84 -22.42
C THR A 240 -5.24 -13.72 -21.68
N ALA A 241 -5.75 -12.50 -21.55
CA ALA A 241 -6.99 -12.22 -20.82
C ALA A 241 -8.25 -12.86 -21.45
N ALA A 242 -8.18 -13.30 -22.71
CA ALA A 242 -9.27 -13.92 -23.44
C ALA A 242 -9.34 -15.45 -23.26
N MET A 243 -8.35 -16.07 -22.60
CA MET A 243 -8.29 -17.53 -22.41
C MET A 243 -9.31 -18.00 -21.38
N THR A 244 -9.88 -19.18 -21.64
CA THR A 244 -10.65 -19.93 -20.64
C THR A 244 -9.70 -20.61 -19.64
N PRO A 245 -10.17 -21.06 -18.47
CA PRO A 245 -9.35 -21.81 -17.51
C PRO A 245 -8.62 -23.01 -18.14
N GLU A 246 -9.30 -23.80 -18.96
CA GLU A 246 -8.72 -24.95 -19.64
C GLU A 246 -7.62 -24.56 -20.63
N GLN A 247 -7.78 -23.44 -21.31
CA GLN A 247 -6.77 -22.89 -22.20
C GLN A 247 -5.56 -22.36 -21.42
N MET A 248 -5.78 -21.79 -20.22
CA MET A 248 -4.69 -21.34 -19.32
C MET A 248 -3.88 -22.53 -18.82
N ASP A 249 -4.55 -23.62 -18.41
CA ASP A 249 -3.88 -24.85 -17.99
C ASP A 249 -3.01 -25.41 -19.13
N ALA A 250 -3.59 -25.55 -20.32
CA ALA A 250 -2.86 -26.04 -21.49
C ALA A 250 -1.64 -25.16 -21.84
N ALA A 251 -1.78 -23.82 -21.75
CA ALA A 251 -0.70 -22.88 -22.02
C ALA A 251 0.43 -22.97 -21.00
N LEU A 252 0.11 -23.19 -19.71
CA LEU A 252 1.08 -23.32 -18.62
C LEU A 252 1.76 -24.69 -18.62
N GLN A 253 1.05 -25.78 -19.01
CA GLN A 253 1.59 -27.13 -19.11
C GLN A 253 2.44 -27.34 -20.39
N ALA A 254 2.16 -26.58 -21.46
CA ALA A 254 2.89 -26.70 -22.71
C ALA A 254 4.40 -26.58 -22.48
N GLU A 255 5.16 -27.55 -22.96
CA GLU A 255 6.61 -27.45 -23.02
C GLU A 255 7.03 -26.39 -24.04
N PRO A 256 8.14 -25.64 -23.79
CA PRO A 256 8.65 -24.71 -24.77
C PRO A 256 9.00 -25.47 -26.05
N GLN A 257 8.44 -25.04 -27.18
CA GLN A 257 8.86 -25.59 -28.48
C GLN A 257 10.30 -25.21 -28.72
N THR A 258 11.22 -26.16 -28.56
CA THR A 258 12.62 -25.96 -28.84
C THR A 258 12.95 -26.47 -30.25
N VAL A 259 13.58 -25.64 -31.06
CA VAL A 259 14.10 -26.02 -32.37
C VAL A 259 15.64 -26.12 -32.26
N ARG A 260 16.18 -27.27 -32.66
CA ARG A 260 17.64 -27.41 -32.74
C ARG A 260 18.15 -26.71 -33.96
N VAL A 261 18.94 -25.65 -33.76
CA VAL A 261 19.62 -24.93 -34.80
C VAL A 261 21.08 -25.37 -34.79
N SER A 262 21.60 -25.85 -35.93
CA SER A 262 23.03 -26.17 -36.12
C SER A 262 23.67 -25.09 -36.95
N VAL A 263 24.71 -24.45 -36.43
CA VAL A 263 25.47 -23.40 -37.08
C VAL A 263 26.92 -23.85 -37.15
N THR A 264 27.52 -23.76 -38.35
CA THR A 264 28.95 -24.02 -38.53
C THR A 264 29.70 -22.70 -38.37
N VAL A 265 30.58 -22.62 -37.40
CA VAL A 265 31.44 -21.45 -37.15
C VAL A 265 32.92 -21.86 -37.27
N PRO A 266 33.82 -20.95 -37.70
CA PRO A 266 35.26 -21.20 -37.65
C PRO A 266 35.68 -21.56 -36.21
N ALA A 267 36.61 -22.52 -36.07
CA ALA A 267 37.04 -23.00 -34.75
C ALA A 267 37.56 -21.87 -33.83
N ALA A 268 38.16 -20.84 -34.39
CA ALA A 268 38.65 -19.67 -33.66
C ALA A 268 37.52 -18.81 -33.02
N LEU A 269 36.27 -18.96 -33.45
CA LEU A 269 35.13 -18.18 -32.99
C LEU A 269 34.12 -19.02 -32.19
N GLU A 270 34.42 -20.30 -31.94
CA GLU A 270 33.49 -21.22 -31.27
C GLU A 270 33.12 -20.74 -29.86
N GLU A 271 34.10 -20.31 -29.10
CA GLU A 271 33.92 -19.93 -27.69
C GLU A 271 33.11 -18.63 -27.55
N ASP A 272 33.38 -17.65 -28.40
CA ASP A 272 32.66 -16.39 -28.47
C ASP A 272 31.22 -16.60 -28.95
N PHE A 273 31.00 -17.47 -29.92
CA PHE A 273 29.65 -17.83 -30.36
C PHE A 273 28.84 -18.54 -29.28
N ARG A 274 29.44 -19.49 -28.57
CA ARG A 274 28.77 -20.18 -27.45
C ARG A 274 28.36 -19.20 -26.35
N ARG A 275 29.22 -18.25 -26.00
CA ARG A 275 28.94 -17.20 -25.02
C ARG A 275 27.79 -16.31 -25.48
N MET A 276 27.86 -15.79 -26.68
CA MET A 276 26.81 -14.95 -27.30
C MET A 276 25.47 -15.68 -27.39
N ALA A 277 25.45 -16.95 -27.79
CA ALA A 277 24.23 -17.77 -27.84
C ALA A 277 23.64 -18.01 -26.46
N ALA A 278 24.45 -18.29 -25.43
CA ALA A 278 24.01 -18.46 -24.07
C ALA A 278 23.43 -17.18 -23.47
N ASP A 279 24.03 -16.04 -23.74
CA ASP A 279 23.53 -14.73 -23.28
C ASP A 279 22.24 -14.34 -23.99
N TRP A 280 22.13 -14.66 -25.28
CA TRP A 280 20.90 -14.44 -26.04
C TRP A 280 19.75 -15.30 -25.49
N VAL A 281 19.98 -16.58 -25.22
CA VAL A 281 18.97 -17.47 -24.61
C VAL A 281 18.52 -16.92 -23.24
N LYS A 282 19.47 -16.50 -22.36
CA LYS A 282 19.14 -15.92 -21.05
C LYS A 282 18.32 -14.65 -21.14
N SER A 283 18.47 -13.87 -22.21
CA SER A 283 17.75 -12.59 -22.37
C SER A 283 16.38 -12.75 -23.05
N HIS A 284 16.09 -13.91 -23.70
CA HIS A 284 14.89 -14.13 -24.51
C HIS A 284 14.08 -15.38 -24.07
N CYS A 285 14.57 -16.19 -23.15
CA CYS A 285 13.88 -17.30 -22.51
C CYS A 285 13.77 -17.09 -21.00
#